data_1f347dea5e61be7384cf5f0617730feb
#
_entry.id   1f347dea5e61be7384cf5f0617730feb
#
_cell.length_a   1.000
_cell.length_b   1.000
_cell.length_c   1.000
_cell.angle_alpha   90.00
_cell.angle_beta   90.00
_cell.angle_gamma   90.00
#
_symmetry.space_group_name_H-M   'P 1'
#
loop_
_entity.id
_entity.type
_entity.pdbx_description
1 polymer ?
#
loop_
_entity_poly.entity_id
_entity_poly.type
_entity_poly.pdbx_seq_one_letter_code
_entity_poly.pdbx_strand_id
1 'polypeptide(L)'
;MNRSFPDWKGLQTGQMPVFLGYDQTERMIAALLDRAAQWRPDAVVGIARGGLVPATMAAGIMALPLSMIGFERTAGATQWIGVAPAAGRVLLVDDGCSTGRTMDAVRAALLREGRDCLTLAVVHDPDVTSYVPDLSHPMRKLWRFPWERGEATPTGRALRATGAGPDRTTELPFYGLDLDGVFLPDVPDPVYQASIADAVERRHALEPFAAMPYFAPERAVVITGRPEMDRERTQAWLARWGFGALPLECRPEDVEHTPDLVARYKADVATRWGCTHFVESDAEQALRIAAHAPHLVVSWWSAADARAWFIGVAAQPD
;
A
#
# COMPACT_ATOMS: atom_id res chain seq x y z
N MET A 1 20.64 3.82 -17.35
CA MET A 1 19.25 3.76 -17.79
C MET A 1 18.43 4.55 -16.78
N ASN A 2 17.92 5.73 -17.17
CA ASN A 2 17.08 6.55 -16.32
C ASN A 2 15.74 5.83 -16.17
N ARG A 3 15.50 5.20 -15.01
CA ARG A 3 14.16 4.74 -14.63
C ARG A 3 13.37 6.00 -14.27
N SER A 4 12.53 6.47 -15.20
CA SER A 4 11.52 7.46 -14.85
C SER A 4 10.56 6.79 -13.87
N PHE A 5 10.41 7.38 -12.70
CA PHE A 5 9.41 6.93 -11.72
C PHE A 5 8.01 6.99 -12.35
N PRO A 6 7.09 6.08 -11.94
CA PRO A 6 5.68 6.25 -12.25
C PRO A 6 5.28 7.69 -11.90
N ASP A 7 4.42 8.26 -12.72
CA ASP A 7 4.00 9.66 -12.62
C ASP A 7 3.29 9.93 -11.27
N TRP A 8 4.07 10.11 -10.21
CA TRP A 8 3.64 10.48 -8.86
C TRP A 8 3.28 11.96 -8.78
N LYS A 9 2.63 12.51 -9.81
CA LYS A 9 2.20 13.91 -9.85
C LYS A 9 1.40 14.31 -8.60
N GLY A 10 0.69 13.37 -8.00
CA GLY A 10 0.01 13.60 -6.73
C GLY A 10 0.95 13.94 -5.57
N LEU A 11 2.12 13.32 -5.48
CA LEU A 11 3.12 13.62 -4.45
C LEU A 11 3.83 14.96 -4.71
N GLN A 12 4.10 15.27 -5.98
CA GLN A 12 4.69 16.56 -6.36
C GLN A 12 3.75 17.75 -6.09
N THR A 13 2.43 17.51 -6.04
CA THR A 13 1.42 18.51 -5.71
C THR A 13 1.07 18.58 -4.22
N GLY A 14 1.77 17.83 -3.35
CA GLY A 14 1.48 17.76 -1.93
C GLY A 14 0.18 17.01 -1.57
N GLN A 15 -0.40 16.27 -2.51
CA GLN A 15 -1.57 15.44 -2.24
C GLN A 15 -1.12 14.10 -1.67
N MET A 16 -1.50 13.84 -0.42
CA MET A 16 -1.27 12.55 0.22
C MET A 16 -2.17 11.48 -0.40
N PRO A 17 -1.64 10.26 -0.69
CA PRO A 17 -2.47 9.14 -1.11
C PRO A 17 -3.42 8.72 0.01
N VAL A 18 -4.59 8.23 -0.38
CA VAL A 18 -5.55 7.60 0.54
C VAL A 18 -5.30 6.10 0.55
N PHE A 19 -4.97 5.56 1.71
CA PHE A 19 -4.82 4.12 1.88
C PHE A 19 -6.14 3.52 2.34
N LEU A 20 -6.70 2.64 1.52
CA LEU A 20 -7.97 1.96 1.76
C LEU A 20 -7.68 0.57 2.35
N GLY A 21 -7.86 0.40 3.65
CA GLY A 21 -7.68 -0.90 4.31
C GLY A 21 -8.77 -1.93 3.94
N TYR A 22 -8.56 -3.20 4.31
CA TYR A 22 -9.53 -4.27 4.04
C TYR A 22 -10.91 -3.95 4.62
N ASP A 23 -10.98 -3.52 5.89
CA ASP A 23 -12.25 -3.20 6.57
C ASP A 23 -12.96 -2.01 5.94
N GLN A 24 -12.19 -1.01 5.49
CA GLN A 24 -12.75 0.14 4.80
C GLN A 24 -13.29 -0.26 3.43
N THR A 25 -12.54 -1.08 2.70
CA THR A 25 -12.97 -1.62 1.41
C THR A 25 -14.22 -2.46 1.54
N GLU A 26 -14.30 -3.33 2.55
CA GLU A 26 -15.50 -4.13 2.84
C GLU A 26 -16.72 -3.25 3.08
N ARG A 27 -16.60 -2.23 3.93
CA ARG A 27 -17.70 -1.27 4.16
C ARG A 27 -18.11 -0.52 2.91
N MET A 28 -17.14 -0.11 2.08
CA MET A 28 -17.42 0.59 0.82
C MET A 28 -18.14 -0.32 -0.17
N ILE A 29 -17.71 -1.58 -0.28
CA ILE A 29 -18.39 -2.58 -1.11
C ILE A 29 -19.79 -2.82 -0.59
N ALA A 30 -19.97 -3.13 0.70
CA ALA A 30 -21.27 -3.40 1.31
C ALA A 30 -22.28 -2.29 1.02
N ALA A 31 -21.85 -1.03 1.11
CA ALA A 31 -22.70 0.13 0.79
C ALA A 31 -23.19 0.18 -0.68
N LEU A 32 -22.48 -0.46 -1.62
CA LEU A 32 -22.86 -0.53 -3.02
C LEU A 32 -23.72 -1.77 -3.32
N LEU A 33 -23.61 -2.83 -2.51
CA LEU A 33 -24.25 -4.12 -2.79
C LEU A 33 -25.77 -4.09 -2.62
N ASP A 34 -26.33 -3.20 -1.81
CA ASP A 34 -27.80 -3.03 -1.72
C ASP A 34 -28.42 -2.67 -3.09
N ARG A 35 -27.73 -1.85 -3.85
CA ARG A 35 -28.13 -1.49 -5.22
C ARG A 35 -27.88 -2.65 -6.20
N ALA A 36 -26.75 -3.36 -6.06
CA ALA A 36 -26.45 -4.54 -6.85
C ALA A 36 -27.50 -5.64 -6.64
N ALA A 37 -27.94 -5.86 -5.40
CA ALA A 37 -28.94 -6.86 -5.05
C ALA A 37 -30.31 -6.59 -5.71
N GLN A 38 -30.70 -5.32 -5.89
CA GLN A 38 -31.93 -4.96 -6.62
C GLN A 38 -31.88 -5.39 -8.08
N TRP A 39 -30.71 -5.41 -8.69
CA TRP A 39 -30.50 -5.87 -10.07
C TRP A 39 -30.50 -7.41 -10.17
N ARG A 40 -30.33 -8.12 -9.06
CA ARG A 40 -30.34 -9.60 -8.93
C ARG A 40 -29.31 -10.27 -9.84
N PRO A 41 -28.01 -10.07 -9.64
CA PRO A 41 -26.98 -10.78 -10.39
C PRO A 41 -27.02 -12.29 -10.08
N ASP A 42 -26.69 -13.10 -11.07
CA ASP A 42 -26.59 -14.56 -10.95
C ASP A 42 -25.18 -15.01 -10.53
N ALA A 43 -24.17 -14.18 -10.79
CA ALA A 43 -22.77 -14.44 -10.44
C ALA A 43 -21.98 -13.13 -10.27
N VAL A 44 -20.88 -13.21 -9.53
CA VAL A 44 -19.87 -12.16 -9.45
C VAL A 44 -18.68 -12.53 -10.34
N VAL A 45 -18.16 -11.58 -11.09
CA VAL A 45 -16.95 -11.74 -11.91
C VAL A 45 -15.91 -10.70 -11.48
N GLY A 46 -14.76 -11.16 -10.97
CA GLY A 46 -13.65 -10.30 -10.61
C GLY A 46 -12.67 -10.11 -11.76
N ILE A 47 -12.27 -8.87 -12.03
CA ILE A 47 -11.20 -8.56 -12.99
C ILE A 47 -9.85 -8.84 -12.32
N ALA A 48 -9.09 -9.77 -12.88
CA ALA A 48 -7.77 -10.11 -12.36
C ALA A 48 -6.74 -9.03 -12.76
N ARG A 49 -5.89 -8.60 -11.80
CA ARG A 49 -5.74 -9.15 -10.43
C ARG A 49 -6.42 -8.30 -9.36
N GLY A 50 -6.44 -6.97 -9.54
CA GLY A 50 -6.89 -6.01 -8.51
C GLY A 50 -8.32 -6.28 -8.03
N GLY A 51 -9.22 -6.51 -8.96
CA GLY A 51 -10.63 -6.76 -8.68
C GLY A 51 -10.95 -8.09 -7.97
N LEU A 52 -9.97 -9.01 -7.80
CA LEU A 52 -10.26 -10.32 -7.18
C LEU A 52 -10.61 -10.21 -5.70
N VAL A 53 -9.96 -9.34 -4.97
CA VAL A 53 -10.24 -9.17 -3.53
C VAL A 53 -11.64 -8.58 -3.32
N PRO A 54 -12.00 -7.44 -3.94
CA PRO A 54 -13.35 -6.89 -3.80
C PRO A 54 -14.42 -7.81 -4.38
N ALA A 55 -14.15 -8.56 -5.46
CA ALA A 55 -15.08 -9.53 -6.00
C ALA A 55 -15.34 -10.70 -5.03
N THR A 56 -14.31 -11.17 -4.33
CA THR A 56 -14.46 -12.21 -3.29
C THR A 56 -15.32 -11.71 -2.13
N MET A 57 -15.11 -10.47 -1.69
CA MET A 57 -15.94 -9.84 -0.65
C MET A 57 -17.40 -9.74 -1.12
N ALA A 58 -17.64 -9.23 -2.32
CA ALA A 58 -18.99 -9.10 -2.89
C ALA A 58 -19.68 -10.45 -3.03
N ALA A 59 -18.99 -11.46 -3.56
CA ALA A 59 -19.53 -12.82 -3.72
C ALA A 59 -19.89 -13.46 -2.38
N GLY A 60 -19.04 -13.28 -1.36
CA GLY A 60 -19.29 -13.76 0.01
C GLY A 60 -20.50 -13.10 0.65
N ILE A 61 -20.61 -11.76 0.58
CA ILE A 61 -21.73 -11.00 1.15
C ILE A 61 -23.06 -11.37 0.45
N MET A 62 -23.03 -11.50 -0.88
CA MET A 62 -24.24 -11.80 -1.66
C MET A 62 -24.57 -13.30 -1.76
N ALA A 63 -23.70 -14.18 -1.26
CA ALA A 63 -23.80 -15.63 -1.41
C ALA A 63 -23.93 -16.09 -2.88
N LEU A 64 -23.15 -15.47 -3.78
CA LEU A 64 -23.16 -15.74 -5.22
C LEU A 64 -21.90 -16.50 -5.68
N PRO A 65 -21.98 -17.27 -6.77
CA PRO A 65 -20.82 -17.87 -7.41
C PRO A 65 -19.83 -16.79 -7.85
N LEU A 66 -18.52 -17.07 -7.70
CA LEU A 66 -17.42 -16.21 -8.13
C LEU A 66 -16.71 -16.83 -9.33
N SER A 67 -16.52 -16.04 -10.37
CA SER A 67 -15.65 -16.33 -11.51
C SER A 67 -14.61 -15.23 -11.71
N MET A 68 -13.57 -15.52 -12.46
CA MET A 68 -12.44 -14.60 -12.65
C MET A 68 -12.16 -14.40 -14.15
N ILE A 69 -11.90 -13.16 -14.54
CA ILE A 69 -11.53 -12.79 -15.90
C ILE A 69 -10.25 -11.96 -15.91
N GLY A 70 -9.29 -12.36 -16.74
CA GLY A 70 -8.07 -11.59 -17.00
C GLY A 70 -8.28 -10.61 -18.15
N PHE A 71 -7.58 -9.48 -18.12
CA PHE A 71 -7.51 -8.54 -19.23
C PHE A 71 -6.05 -8.24 -19.55
N GLU A 72 -5.66 -8.55 -20.78
CA GLU A 72 -4.33 -8.20 -21.29
C GLU A 72 -4.40 -6.86 -22.01
N ARG A 73 -3.79 -5.83 -21.42
CA ARG A 73 -3.87 -4.44 -21.90
C ARG A 73 -3.25 -4.25 -23.27
N THR A 74 -2.16 -4.94 -23.58
CA THR A 74 -1.41 -4.80 -24.83
C THR A 74 -2.20 -5.39 -26.01
N ALA A 75 -2.83 -6.55 -25.82
CA ALA A 75 -3.63 -7.22 -26.84
C ALA A 75 -5.10 -6.74 -26.84
N GLY A 76 -5.55 -6.04 -25.81
CA GLY A 76 -6.96 -5.68 -25.64
C GLY A 76 -7.88 -6.90 -25.47
N ALA A 77 -7.31 -8.05 -25.04
CA ALA A 77 -7.98 -9.35 -24.99
C ALA A 77 -8.40 -9.73 -23.57
N THR A 78 -9.54 -10.39 -23.47
CA THR A 78 -10.04 -11.00 -22.23
C THR A 78 -9.83 -12.50 -22.24
N GLN A 79 -9.53 -13.08 -21.08
CA GLN A 79 -9.40 -14.51 -20.89
C GLN A 79 -10.01 -14.94 -19.56
N TRP A 80 -10.86 -15.96 -19.59
CA TRP A 80 -11.35 -16.57 -18.36
C TRP A 80 -10.25 -17.28 -17.59
N ILE A 81 -10.22 -17.08 -16.28
CA ILE A 81 -9.33 -17.79 -15.36
C ILE A 81 -10.21 -18.81 -14.62
N GLY A 82 -10.08 -20.08 -15.01
CA GLY A 82 -10.97 -21.14 -14.55
C GLY A 82 -12.27 -21.21 -15.36
N VAL A 83 -13.40 -21.40 -14.68
CA VAL A 83 -14.70 -21.62 -15.31
C VAL A 83 -15.46 -20.31 -15.47
N ALA A 84 -15.89 -20.03 -16.69
CA ALA A 84 -16.79 -18.90 -16.95
C ALA A 84 -18.17 -19.15 -16.27
N PRO A 85 -18.86 -18.08 -15.79
CA PRO A 85 -20.20 -18.23 -15.28
C PRO A 85 -21.14 -18.67 -16.42
N ALA A 86 -22.26 -19.31 -16.07
CA ALA A 86 -23.34 -19.55 -17.02
C ALA A 86 -23.83 -18.20 -17.62
N ALA A 87 -24.54 -18.25 -18.75
CA ALA A 87 -25.21 -17.07 -19.29
C ALA A 87 -26.18 -16.50 -18.24
N GLY A 88 -26.24 -15.16 -18.12
CA GLY A 88 -27.11 -14.50 -17.14
C GLY A 88 -26.61 -13.12 -16.78
N ARG A 89 -27.04 -12.63 -15.64
CA ARG A 89 -26.67 -11.30 -15.11
C ARG A 89 -25.42 -11.39 -14.26
N VAL A 90 -24.41 -10.64 -14.62
CA VAL A 90 -23.09 -10.69 -14.00
C VAL A 90 -22.79 -9.36 -13.31
N LEU A 91 -22.43 -9.41 -12.02
CA LEU A 91 -21.80 -8.28 -11.33
C LEU A 91 -20.30 -8.31 -11.61
N LEU A 92 -19.85 -7.43 -12.50
CA LEU A 92 -18.42 -7.27 -12.82
C LEU A 92 -17.76 -6.34 -11.82
N VAL A 93 -16.72 -6.81 -11.15
CA VAL A 93 -16.08 -6.10 -10.03
C VAL A 93 -14.59 -5.85 -10.31
N ASP A 94 -14.17 -4.60 -10.06
CA ASP A 94 -12.76 -4.19 -10.01
C ASP A 94 -12.48 -3.39 -8.72
N ASP A 95 -11.22 -3.19 -8.36
CA ASP A 95 -10.85 -2.39 -7.19
C ASP A 95 -10.94 -0.89 -7.49
N GLY A 96 -10.27 -0.40 -8.53
CA GLY A 96 -10.23 1.00 -8.88
C GLY A 96 -10.43 1.26 -10.37
N CYS A 97 -11.24 2.25 -10.67
CA CYS A 97 -11.49 2.69 -12.03
C CYS A 97 -10.87 4.08 -12.26
N SER A 98 -9.61 4.11 -12.72
CA SER A 98 -8.94 5.37 -13.08
C SER A 98 -9.39 5.83 -14.46
N THR A 99 -8.82 5.26 -15.55
CA THR A 99 -9.22 5.64 -16.91
C THR A 99 -10.49 4.97 -17.42
N GLY A 100 -10.92 3.89 -16.76
CA GLY A 100 -12.10 3.12 -17.16
C GLY A 100 -11.89 2.10 -18.29
N ARG A 101 -10.76 2.14 -18.99
CA ARG A 101 -10.50 1.30 -20.18
C ARG A 101 -10.66 -0.20 -19.93
N THR A 102 -10.11 -0.68 -18.81
CA THR A 102 -10.18 -2.12 -18.47
C THR A 102 -11.63 -2.54 -18.22
N MET A 103 -12.35 -1.78 -17.40
CA MET A 103 -13.75 -2.06 -17.06
C MET A 103 -14.63 -2.07 -18.31
N ASP A 104 -14.50 -1.06 -19.16
CA ASP A 104 -15.28 -0.94 -20.40
C ASP A 104 -14.98 -2.09 -21.38
N ALA A 105 -13.71 -2.43 -21.58
CA ALA A 105 -13.31 -3.51 -22.47
C ALA A 105 -13.82 -4.88 -21.99
N VAL A 106 -13.70 -5.18 -20.69
CA VAL A 106 -14.19 -6.44 -20.13
C VAL A 106 -15.71 -6.51 -20.17
N ARG A 107 -16.40 -5.41 -19.82
CA ARG A 107 -17.86 -5.31 -19.96
C ARG A 107 -18.31 -5.58 -21.39
N ALA A 108 -17.66 -4.95 -22.37
CA ALA A 108 -17.99 -5.17 -23.78
C ALA A 108 -17.77 -6.63 -24.23
N ALA A 109 -16.79 -7.32 -23.67
CA ALA A 109 -16.54 -8.74 -23.93
C ALA A 109 -17.69 -9.61 -23.35
N LEU A 110 -18.11 -9.36 -22.10
CA LEU A 110 -19.20 -10.08 -21.46
C LEU A 110 -20.53 -9.90 -22.20
N LEU A 111 -20.83 -8.69 -22.66
CA LEU A 111 -22.03 -8.41 -23.46
C LEU A 111 -22.00 -9.17 -24.81
N ARG A 112 -20.84 -9.26 -25.46
CA ARG A 112 -20.70 -10.05 -26.72
C ARG A 112 -20.87 -11.55 -26.49
N GLU A 113 -20.60 -12.03 -25.29
CA GLU A 113 -20.86 -13.41 -24.86
C GLU A 113 -22.31 -13.65 -24.41
N GLY A 114 -23.19 -12.65 -24.55
CA GLY A 114 -24.61 -12.74 -24.19
C GLY A 114 -24.90 -12.64 -22.69
N ARG A 115 -23.99 -12.02 -21.92
CA ARG A 115 -24.19 -11.78 -20.48
C ARG A 115 -24.57 -10.33 -20.22
N ASP A 116 -25.64 -10.11 -19.49
CA ASP A 116 -25.93 -8.79 -18.95
C ASP A 116 -24.93 -8.43 -17.85
N CYS A 117 -24.49 -7.18 -17.80
CA CYS A 117 -23.40 -6.79 -16.94
C CYS A 117 -23.70 -5.49 -16.18
N LEU A 118 -23.73 -5.58 -14.85
CA LEU A 118 -23.67 -4.44 -13.94
C LEU A 118 -22.23 -4.29 -13.44
N THR A 119 -21.68 -3.09 -13.49
CA THR A 119 -20.28 -2.83 -13.13
C THR A 119 -20.14 -2.21 -11.75
N LEU A 120 -19.20 -2.70 -10.95
CA LEU A 120 -18.83 -2.19 -9.65
C LEU A 120 -17.32 -1.96 -9.57
N ALA A 121 -16.91 -0.76 -9.18
CA ALA A 121 -15.55 -0.51 -8.69
C ALA A 121 -15.62 0.06 -7.28
N VAL A 122 -14.67 -0.29 -6.41
CA VAL A 122 -14.65 0.28 -5.05
C VAL A 122 -14.57 1.80 -5.14
N VAL A 123 -13.68 2.30 -5.98
CA VAL A 123 -13.51 3.74 -6.25
C VAL A 123 -13.36 4.03 -7.74
N HIS A 124 -13.73 5.25 -8.15
CA HIS A 124 -13.39 5.78 -9.47
C HIS A 124 -12.87 7.22 -9.37
N ASP A 125 -11.99 7.61 -10.31
CA ASP A 125 -11.55 8.99 -10.43
C ASP A 125 -12.51 9.75 -11.36
N PRO A 126 -13.35 10.67 -10.83
CA PRO A 126 -14.34 11.36 -11.63
C PRO A 126 -13.74 12.35 -12.66
N ASP A 127 -12.46 12.74 -12.49
CA ASP A 127 -11.81 13.71 -13.36
C ASP A 127 -11.04 13.05 -14.52
N VAL A 128 -10.70 11.77 -14.38
CA VAL A 128 -9.85 11.03 -15.34
C VAL A 128 -10.60 9.97 -16.13
N THR A 129 -11.60 9.33 -15.50
CA THR A 129 -12.29 8.19 -16.13
C THR A 129 -13.14 8.62 -17.33
N SER A 130 -13.00 7.86 -18.41
CA SER A 130 -13.91 7.95 -19.57
C SER A 130 -15.11 7.00 -19.47
N TYR A 131 -15.07 6.07 -18.50
CA TYR A 131 -16.13 5.12 -18.20
C TYR A 131 -16.40 5.10 -16.70
N VAL A 132 -17.56 5.56 -16.29
CA VAL A 132 -17.99 5.55 -14.89
C VAL A 132 -18.70 4.23 -14.62
N PRO A 133 -18.22 3.41 -13.64
CA PRO A 133 -18.92 2.20 -13.23
C PRO A 133 -20.34 2.50 -12.72
N ASP A 134 -21.29 1.57 -12.93
CA ASP A 134 -22.67 1.72 -12.48
C ASP A 134 -22.77 1.90 -10.95
N LEU A 135 -21.86 1.25 -10.24
CA LEU A 135 -21.72 1.31 -8.78
C LEU A 135 -20.28 1.64 -8.41
N SER A 136 -20.04 2.76 -7.75
CA SER A 136 -18.71 3.13 -7.28
C SER A 136 -18.75 4.36 -6.36
N HIS A 137 -17.65 4.57 -5.61
CA HIS A 137 -17.45 5.80 -4.85
C HIS A 137 -16.52 6.74 -5.62
N PRO A 138 -16.93 8.00 -5.88
CA PRO A 138 -16.02 8.98 -6.50
C PRO A 138 -14.90 9.37 -5.54
N MET A 139 -13.65 9.32 -6.00
CA MET A 139 -12.49 9.69 -5.22
C MET A 139 -11.43 10.36 -6.08
N ARG A 140 -11.22 11.67 -5.88
CA ARG A 140 -10.27 12.52 -6.63
C ARG A 140 -8.83 12.44 -6.16
N LYS A 141 -8.53 11.58 -5.18
CA LYS A 141 -7.20 11.42 -4.61
C LYS A 141 -6.56 10.15 -5.12
N LEU A 142 -5.23 10.15 -5.16
CA LEU A 142 -4.51 8.90 -5.36
C LEU A 142 -4.90 7.92 -4.25
N TRP A 143 -5.37 6.74 -4.60
CA TRP A 143 -5.71 5.68 -3.65
C TRP A 143 -4.77 4.49 -3.77
N ARG A 144 -4.67 3.73 -2.69
CA ARG A 144 -3.91 2.48 -2.62
C ARG A 144 -4.68 1.45 -1.82
N PHE A 145 -4.67 0.23 -2.33
CA PHE A 145 -5.26 -0.93 -1.67
C PHE A 145 -4.17 -1.85 -1.11
N PRO A 146 -4.45 -2.64 -0.06
CA PRO A 146 -3.47 -3.51 0.57
C PRO A 146 -2.90 -4.60 -0.35
N TRP A 147 -3.62 -4.98 -1.40
CA TRP A 147 -3.21 -5.99 -2.39
C TRP A 147 -2.49 -5.41 -3.61
N GLU A 148 -2.46 -4.10 -3.79
CA GLU A 148 -1.69 -3.43 -4.83
C GLU A 148 -0.20 -3.43 -4.49
N ARG A 149 0.39 -4.61 -4.47
CA ARG A 149 1.84 -4.74 -4.42
C ARG A 149 2.35 -4.62 -5.84
N GLY A 150 3.26 -3.69 -6.08
CA GLY A 150 3.94 -3.60 -7.36
C GLY A 150 4.49 -4.97 -7.76
N GLU A 151 4.43 -5.29 -9.04
CA GLU A 151 4.83 -6.60 -9.57
C GLU A 151 6.29 -6.97 -9.33
N ALA A 152 7.07 -6.03 -8.92
CA ALA A 152 8.49 -6.19 -8.78
C ALA A 152 8.98 -5.83 -7.39
N THR A 153 8.70 -6.66 -6.42
CA THR A 153 9.85 -6.95 -5.57
C THR A 153 10.81 -7.74 -6.46
N PRO A 154 12.08 -7.32 -6.61
CA PRO A 154 13.10 -8.08 -7.33
C PRO A 154 13.15 -9.53 -6.89
N THR A 155 12.84 -9.81 -5.63
CA THR A 155 12.67 -11.12 -5.02
C THR A 155 11.61 -11.99 -5.73
N GLY A 156 10.45 -11.46 -6.07
CA GLY A 156 9.41 -12.24 -6.76
C GLY A 156 9.79 -12.58 -8.20
N ARG A 157 10.53 -11.71 -8.88
CA ARG A 157 11.02 -11.93 -10.25
C ARG A 157 12.26 -12.83 -10.27
N ALA A 158 13.17 -12.67 -9.31
CA ALA A 158 14.34 -13.53 -9.16
C ALA A 158 13.93 -14.98 -8.80
N LEU A 159 12.97 -15.17 -7.91
CA LEU A 159 12.43 -16.47 -7.55
C LEU A 159 11.75 -17.20 -8.73
N ARG A 160 11.10 -16.46 -9.63
CA ARG A 160 10.53 -17.06 -10.86
C ARG A 160 11.58 -17.34 -11.92
N ALA A 161 12.60 -16.50 -12.04
CA ALA A 161 13.64 -16.64 -13.05
C ALA A 161 14.61 -17.80 -12.75
N THR A 162 14.82 -18.14 -11.48
CA THR A 162 15.77 -19.19 -11.10
C THR A 162 15.16 -20.59 -11.00
N GLY A 163 13.84 -20.72 -11.14
CA GLY A 163 13.16 -22.01 -10.95
C GLY A 163 13.31 -22.59 -9.54
N ALA A 164 14.06 -21.92 -8.68
CA ALA A 164 14.15 -22.25 -7.28
C ALA A 164 12.84 -21.79 -6.63
N GLY A 165 12.01 -22.71 -6.21
CA GLY A 165 10.98 -22.39 -5.23
C GLY A 165 11.64 -21.71 -4.03
N PRO A 166 10.90 -20.93 -3.24
CA PRO A 166 11.48 -20.33 -2.04
C PRO A 166 12.08 -21.47 -1.24
N ASP A 167 13.39 -21.41 -1.07
CA ASP A 167 14.05 -22.25 -0.09
C ASP A 167 13.35 -21.92 1.22
N ARG A 168 12.64 -22.88 1.78
CA ARG A 168 11.85 -22.70 3.02
C ARG A 168 12.72 -22.55 4.26
N THR A 169 14.03 -22.45 4.11
CA THR A 169 14.90 -21.80 5.06
C THR A 169 14.63 -20.30 4.99
N THR A 170 13.41 -19.92 5.35
CA THR A 170 12.99 -18.52 5.42
C THR A 170 13.86 -17.85 6.45
N GLU A 171 14.83 -17.07 6.00
CA GLU A 171 15.43 -16.08 6.88
C GLU A 171 14.28 -15.24 7.44
N LEU A 172 14.18 -15.24 8.76
CA LEU A 172 13.17 -14.43 9.45
C LEU A 172 13.34 -12.98 9.00
N PRO A 173 12.23 -12.23 8.81
CA PRO A 173 12.29 -10.84 8.42
C PRO A 173 13.28 -10.04 9.28
N PHE A 174 14.04 -9.16 8.64
CA PHE A 174 14.88 -8.17 9.34
C PHE A 174 14.27 -6.80 9.09
N TYR A 175 13.92 -6.09 10.17
CA TYR A 175 13.14 -4.86 10.10
C TYR A 175 13.99 -3.62 10.28
N GLY A 176 13.90 -2.65 9.35
CA GLY A 176 14.14 -1.25 9.62
C GLY A 176 12.87 -0.61 10.17
N LEU A 177 12.97 0.06 11.29
CA LEU A 177 11.83 0.68 11.96
C LEU A 177 12.06 2.18 12.08
N ASP A 178 11.14 3.01 11.60
CA ASP A 178 11.15 4.41 11.99
C ASP A 178 10.82 4.54 13.48
N LEU A 179 11.11 5.69 14.06
CA LEU A 179 10.94 5.93 15.48
C LEU A 179 9.69 6.75 15.77
N ASP A 180 9.65 7.99 15.26
CA ASP A 180 8.54 8.91 15.48
C ASP A 180 7.31 8.44 14.68
N GLY A 181 6.15 8.39 15.30
CA GLY A 181 4.93 7.84 14.73
C GLY A 181 4.83 6.30 14.69
N VAL A 182 5.96 5.57 14.94
CA VAL A 182 5.99 4.10 15.04
C VAL A 182 6.09 3.64 16.48
N PHE A 183 7.05 4.17 17.24
CA PHE A 183 7.24 3.85 18.67
C PHE A 183 6.54 4.85 19.59
N LEU A 184 6.52 6.13 19.22
CA LEU A 184 5.94 7.21 20.03
C LEU A 184 5.23 8.21 19.11
N PRO A 185 4.30 9.03 19.65
CA PRO A 185 3.64 10.05 18.86
C PRO A 185 4.61 11.06 18.24
N ASP A 186 4.28 11.53 17.04
CA ASP A 186 4.96 12.67 16.44
C ASP A 186 4.65 13.96 17.19
N VAL A 187 5.64 14.84 17.28
CA VAL A 187 5.43 16.22 17.72
C VAL A 187 4.94 17.02 16.50
N PRO A 188 3.79 17.68 16.58
CA PRO A 188 3.24 18.42 15.44
C PRO A 188 4.16 19.53 14.94
N ASP A 189 4.22 19.72 13.61
CA ASP A 189 5.03 20.75 12.94
C ASP A 189 4.93 22.15 13.54
N PRO A 190 3.74 22.66 13.95
CA PRO A 190 3.65 23.98 14.58
C PRO A 190 4.49 24.12 15.86
N VAL A 191 4.77 23.04 16.58
CA VAL A 191 5.63 23.06 17.78
C VAL A 191 7.09 23.25 17.36
N TYR A 192 7.54 22.56 16.32
CA TYR A 192 8.88 22.74 15.74
C TYR A 192 9.07 24.15 15.17
N GLN A 193 8.04 24.69 14.51
CA GLN A 193 8.08 26.05 13.97
C GLN A 193 8.13 27.12 15.07
N ALA A 194 7.52 26.88 16.22
CA ALA A 194 7.55 27.78 17.34
C ALA A 194 8.89 27.75 18.12
N SER A 195 9.40 26.54 18.39
CA SER A 195 10.66 26.34 19.11
C SER A 195 11.18 24.92 18.90
N ILE A 196 12.30 24.79 18.24
CA ILE A 196 12.99 23.49 18.06
C ILE A 196 13.38 22.90 19.43
N ALA A 197 13.87 23.71 20.36
CA ALA A 197 14.27 23.24 21.68
C ALA A 197 13.10 22.64 22.45
N ASP A 198 11.95 23.32 22.46
CA ASP A 198 10.74 22.83 23.14
C ASP A 198 10.17 21.59 22.47
N ALA A 199 10.22 21.52 21.14
CA ALA A 199 9.80 20.35 20.39
C ALA A 199 10.66 19.13 20.73
N VAL A 200 11.98 19.30 20.81
CA VAL A 200 12.94 18.23 21.18
C VAL A 200 12.69 17.76 22.62
N GLU A 201 12.57 18.68 23.57
CA GLU A 201 12.23 18.38 24.96
C GLU A 201 10.90 17.61 25.07
N ARG A 202 9.85 18.10 24.40
CA ARG A 202 8.53 17.46 24.37
C ARG A 202 8.60 16.05 23.80
N ARG A 203 9.32 15.84 22.70
CA ARG A 203 9.48 14.53 22.05
C ARG A 203 10.08 13.49 23.00
N HIS A 204 11.10 13.88 23.77
CA HIS A 204 11.75 12.97 24.73
C HIS A 204 10.92 12.67 25.97
N ALA A 205 9.92 13.49 26.26
CA ALA A 205 8.98 13.29 27.36
C ALA A 205 7.81 12.34 26.97
N LEU A 206 7.57 12.10 25.67
CA LEU A 206 6.47 11.27 25.21
C LEU A 206 6.67 9.80 25.59
N GLU A 207 5.56 9.15 25.92
CA GLU A 207 5.49 7.73 26.16
C GLU A 207 5.35 6.94 24.85
N PRO A 208 5.78 5.68 24.78
CA PRO A 208 5.55 4.85 23.61
C PRO A 208 4.06 4.56 23.43
N PHE A 209 3.69 4.25 22.20
CA PHE A 209 2.35 3.76 21.89
C PHE A 209 2.06 2.45 22.61
N ALA A 210 0.80 2.25 23.02
CA ALA A 210 0.35 0.98 23.58
C ALA A 210 0.34 -0.16 22.55
N ALA A 211 0.16 0.17 21.28
CA ALA A 211 0.22 -0.77 20.16
C ALA A 211 1.31 -0.35 19.19
N MET A 212 2.19 -1.29 18.85
CA MET A 212 3.30 -1.10 17.92
C MET A 212 3.30 -2.24 16.90
N PRO A 213 3.99 -2.07 15.74
CA PRO A 213 4.21 -3.18 14.81
C PRO A 213 4.90 -4.34 15.51
N TYR A 214 4.52 -5.56 15.12
CA TYR A 214 5.23 -6.74 15.62
C TYR A 214 6.60 -6.87 14.93
N PHE A 215 7.65 -7.02 15.72
CA PHE A 215 9.01 -7.33 15.27
C PHE A 215 9.76 -8.14 16.33
N ALA A 216 10.76 -8.89 15.89
CA ALA A 216 11.69 -9.56 16.80
C ALA A 216 12.86 -8.58 17.09
N PRO A 217 13.14 -8.23 18.36
CA PRO A 217 14.16 -7.22 18.67
C PRO A 217 15.56 -7.55 18.14
N GLU A 218 15.92 -8.83 18.11
CA GLU A 218 17.20 -9.33 17.56
C GLU A 218 17.26 -9.24 16.02
N ARG A 219 16.15 -8.93 15.39
CA ARG A 219 15.99 -8.83 13.94
C ARG A 219 15.43 -7.45 13.53
N ALA A 220 15.81 -6.41 14.26
CA ALA A 220 15.36 -5.06 13.98
C ALA A 220 16.45 -4.03 14.25
N VAL A 221 16.37 -2.91 13.54
CA VAL A 221 17.18 -1.70 13.73
C VAL A 221 16.28 -0.48 13.63
N VAL A 222 16.44 0.47 14.54
CA VAL A 222 15.76 1.77 14.47
C VAL A 222 16.52 2.67 13.51
N ILE A 223 15.85 3.19 12.48
CA ILE A 223 16.41 4.09 11.48
C ILE A 223 15.55 5.34 11.41
N THR A 224 16.00 6.42 12.03
CA THR A 224 15.20 7.62 12.24
C THR A 224 15.69 8.83 11.46
N GLY A 225 14.79 9.72 11.08
CA GLY A 225 15.10 11.04 10.53
C GLY A 225 15.65 12.04 11.57
N ARG A 226 15.71 11.67 12.86
CA ARG A 226 16.33 12.48 13.90
C ARG A 226 17.82 12.69 13.59
N PRO A 227 18.35 13.91 13.81
CA PRO A 227 19.75 14.19 13.53
C PRO A 227 20.70 13.44 14.49
N GLU A 228 21.92 13.21 14.04
CA GLU A 228 22.97 12.53 14.81
C GLU A 228 23.24 13.20 16.17
N MET A 229 23.17 14.53 16.26
CA MET A 229 23.31 15.29 17.51
C MET A 229 22.27 14.92 18.59
N ASP A 230 21.17 14.28 18.21
CA ASP A 230 20.10 13.83 19.12
C ASP A 230 20.23 12.34 19.51
N ARG A 231 21.28 11.66 19.08
CA ARG A 231 21.50 10.21 19.30
C ARG A 231 21.46 9.83 20.77
N GLU A 232 22.21 10.52 21.61
CA GLU A 232 22.32 10.18 23.03
C GLU A 232 20.95 10.25 23.73
N ARG A 233 20.18 11.30 23.45
CA ARG A 233 18.83 11.47 24.01
C ARG A 233 17.87 10.42 23.49
N THR A 234 17.97 10.11 22.19
CA THR A 234 17.14 9.07 21.55
C THR A 234 17.44 7.69 22.13
N GLN A 235 18.72 7.39 22.34
CA GLN A 235 19.15 6.12 22.94
C GLN A 235 18.73 6.02 24.42
N ALA A 236 18.79 7.12 25.17
CA ALA A 236 18.30 7.17 26.53
C ALA A 236 16.78 6.93 26.59
N TRP A 237 16.02 7.49 25.63
CA TRP A 237 14.57 7.22 25.50
C TRP A 237 14.31 5.73 25.21
N LEU A 238 14.98 5.15 24.23
CA LEU A 238 14.85 3.73 23.90
C LEU A 238 15.18 2.84 25.10
N ALA A 239 16.25 3.13 25.82
CA ALA A 239 16.65 2.39 27.01
C ALA A 239 15.61 2.50 28.13
N ARG A 240 15.06 3.69 28.37
CA ARG A 240 14.03 3.94 29.38
C ARG A 240 12.79 3.08 29.17
N TRP A 241 12.42 2.85 27.93
CA TRP A 241 11.19 2.14 27.58
C TRP A 241 11.40 0.67 27.19
N GLY A 242 12.59 0.13 27.44
CA GLY A 242 12.88 -1.29 27.24
C GLY A 242 13.35 -1.66 25.82
N PHE A 243 13.61 -0.67 24.96
CA PHE A 243 14.10 -0.85 23.59
C PHE A 243 15.60 -0.63 23.44
N GLY A 244 16.34 -0.49 24.53
CA GLY A 244 17.77 -0.15 24.53
C GLY A 244 18.70 -1.18 23.88
N ALA A 245 18.20 -2.39 23.60
CA ALA A 245 18.93 -3.40 22.86
C ALA A 245 18.87 -3.22 21.33
N LEU A 246 17.96 -2.38 20.82
CA LEU A 246 17.84 -2.12 19.39
C LEU A 246 19.00 -1.24 18.92
N PRO A 247 19.69 -1.62 17.84
CA PRO A 247 20.61 -0.71 17.16
C PRO A 247 19.87 0.55 16.70
N LEU A 248 20.55 1.69 16.75
CA LEU A 248 20.01 2.98 16.37
C LEU A 248 20.86 3.64 15.29
N GLU A 249 20.23 4.05 14.21
CA GLU A 249 20.79 4.85 13.14
C GLU A 249 20.08 6.20 13.07
N CYS A 250 20.82 7.26 13.31
CA CYS A 250 20.34 8.64 13.21
C CYS A 250 20.82 9.27 11.91
N ARG A 251 20.07 10.20 11.39
CA ARG A 251 20.37 10.93 10.17
C ARG A 251 21.64 11.79 10.36
N PRO A 252 22.67 11.64 9.49
CA PRO A 252 23.84 12.50 9.52
C PRO A 252 23.48 13.98 9.35
N GLU A 253 24.30 14.87 9.92
CA GLU A 253 24.04 16.31 9.91
C GLU A 253 24.17 16.94 8.51
N ASP A 254 24.99 16.34 7.64
CA ASP A 254 25.18 16.74 6.25
C ASP A 254 24.03 16.32 5.33
N VAL A 255 23.12 15.48 5.81
CA VAL A 255 21.88 15.14 5.11
C VAL A 255 20.79 16.13 5.51
N GLU A 256 20.38 16.97 4.58
CA GLU A 256 19.30 17.95 4.81
C GLU A 256 17.97 17.25 5.15
N HIS A 257 17.19 17.88 6.06
CA HIS A 257 15.90 17.37 6.49
C HIS A 257 14.80 17.69 5.47
N THR A 258 14.88 17.07 4.30
CA THR A 258 13.81 17.09 3.28
C THR A 258 13.19 15.71 3.15
N PRO A 259 11.91 15.58 2.77
CA PRO A 259 11.24 14.28 2.66
C PRO A 259 11.99 13.29 1.77
N ASP A 260 12.57 13.73 0.66
CA ASP A 260 13.27 12.85 -0.27
C ASP A 260 14.65 12.41 0.27
N LEU A 261 15.43 13.33 0.82
CA LEU A 261 16.76 13.01 1.35
C LEU A 261 16.68 12.13 2.60
N VAL A 262 15.69 12.37 3.46
CA VAL A 262 15.44 11.52 4.65
C VAL A 262 15.00 10.12 4.22
N ALA A 263 14.09 10.00 3.25
CA ALA A 263 13.65 8.70 2.74
C ALA A 263 14.80 7.93 2.06
N ARG A 264 15.63 8.62 1.28
CA ARG A 264 16.81 8.04 0.67
C ARG A 264 17.80 7.54 1.72
N TYR A 265 18.10 8.37 2.73
CA TYR A 265 18.94 7.98 3.85
C TYR A 265 18.41 6.71 4.54
N LYS A 266 17.11 6.67 4.88
CA LYS A 266 16.49 5.51 5.51
C LYS A 266 16.60 4.26 4.62
N ALA A 267 16.38 4.38 3.32
CA ALA A 267 16.49 3.30 2.35
C ALA A 267 17.91 2.75 2.23
N ASP A 268 18.91 3.66 2.13
CA ASP A 268 20.33 3.29 2.02
C ASP A 268 20.83 2.59 3.31
N VAL A 269 20.42 3.09 4.48
CA VAL A 269 20.77 2.47 5.77
C VAL A 269 20.11 1.10 5.91
N ALA A 270 18.82 0.99 5.62
CA ALA A 270 18.11 -0.28 5.66
C ALA A 270 18.75 -1.33 4.74
N THR A 271 19.18 -0.91 3.55
CA THR A 271 19.90 -1.76 2.61
C THR A 271 21.24 -2.24 3.17
N ARG A 272 22.01 -1.35 3.80
CA ARG A 272 23.32 -1.69 4.42
C ARG A 272 23.16 -2.67 5.59
N TRP A 273 22.08 -2.55 6.36
CA TRP A 273 21.75 -3.47 7.45
C TRP A 273 21.20 -4.81 6.96
N GLY A 274 20.93 -4.96 5.66
CA GLY A 274 20.31 -6.17 5.10
C GLY A 274 18.85 -6.31 5.51
N CYS A 275 18.18 -5.20 5.79
CA CYS A 275 16.74 -5.23 6.09
C CYS A 275 15.96 -5.81 4.89
N THR A 276 14.96 -6.61 5.20
CA THR A 276 14.00 -7.13 4.22
C THR A 276 12.68 -6.37 4.28
N HIS A 277 12.41 -5.72 5.43
CA HIS A 277 11.19 -4.96 5.69
C HIS A 277 11.54 -3.59 6.25
N PHE A 278 10.68 -2.61 5.98
CA PHE A 278 10.73 -1.29 6.60
C PHE A 278 9.34 -0.86 7.06
N VAL A 279 9.26 -0.30 8.26
CA VAL A 279 8.01 0.24 8.81
C VAL A 279 8.15 1.74 9.00
N GLU A 280 7.25 2.50 8.39
CA GLU A 280 7.24 3.94 8.35
C GLU A 280 5.84 4.47 8.71
N SER A 281 5.76 5.53 9.50
CA SER A 281 4.49 6.14 9.89
C SER A 281 4.04 7.26 8.96
N ASP A 282 4.97 7.91 8.27
CA ASP A 282 4.66 8.90 7.24
C ASP A 282 4.44 8.23 5.89
N ALA A 283 3.25 8.41 5.32
CA ALA A 283 2.87 7.75 4.08
C ALA A 283 3.71 8.23 2.88
N GLU A 284 4.12 9.50 2.84
CA GLU A 284 4.96 10.04 1.78
C GLU A 284 6.37 9.45 1.88
N GLN A 285 6.95 9.40 3.08
CA GLN A 285 8.24 8.76 3.29
C GLN A 285 8.21 7.26 2.96
N ALA A 286 7.16 6.54 3.36
CA ALA A 286 6.99 5.13 3.04
C ALA A 286 7.03 4.87 1.52
N LEU A 287 6.32 5.71 0.74
CA LEU A 287 6.34 5.63 -0.73
C LEU A 287 7.73 5.93 -1.31
N ARG A 288 8.42 6.95 -0.79
CA ARG A 288 9.77 7.32 -1.24
C ARG A 288 10.80 6.25 -0.88
N ILE A 289 10.74 5.68 0.33
CA ILE A 289 11.60 4.55 0.75
C ILE A 289 11.39 3.35 -0.20
N ALA A 290 10.14 3.00 -0.50
CA ALA A 290 9.83 1.91 -1.43
C ALA A 290 10.37 2.18 -2.85
N ALA A 291 10.39 3.44 -3.27
CA ALA A 291 10.96 3.84 -4.56
C ALA A 291 12.50 3.76 -4.58
N HIS A 292 13.16 4.20 -3.50
CA HIS A 292 14.62 4.18 -3.40
C HIS A 292 15.18 2.76 -3.16
N ALA A 293 14.44 1.91 -2.43
CA ALA A 293 14.83 0.53 -2.12
C ALA A 293 13.73 -0.47 -2.50
N PRO A 294 13.55 -0.74 -3.80
CA PRO A 294 12.46 -1.59 -4.31
C PRO A 294 12.54 -3.06 -3.89
N HIS A 295 13.62 -3.48 -3.25
CA HIS A 295 13.78 -4.81 -2.66
C HIS A 295 13.17 -4.92 -1.27
N LEU A 296 12.90 -3.79 -0.60
CA LEU A 296 12.27 -3.78 0.71
C LEU A 296 10.76 -3.95 0.62
N VAL A 297 10.21 -4.72 1.55
CA VAL A 297 8.78 -4.72 1.83
C VAL A 297 8.49 -3.55 2.77
N VAL A 298 8.00 -2.44 2.22
CA VAL A 298 7.70 -1.25 3.01
C VAL A 298 6.26 -1.29 3.49
N SER A 299 6.06 -1.03 4.77
CA SER A 299 4.74 -0.91 5.39
C SER A 299 4.53 0.51 5.92
N TRP A 300 3.40 1.10 5.60
CA TRP A 300 2.92 2.30 6.27
C TRP A 300 2.15 1.89 7.53
N TRP A 301 2.55 2.42 8.67
CA TRP A 301 1.97 2.14 9.98
C TRP A 301 1.08 3.30 10.44
N SER A 302 -0.14 2.98 10.86
CA SER A 302 -1.04 3.91 11.56
C SER A 302 -1.17 3.46 13.02
N ALA A 303 -0.62 4.25 13.93
CA ALA A 303 -0.76 4.00 15.36
C ALA A 303 -2.21 4.18 15.84
N ALA A 304 -2.96 5.07 15.20
CA ALA A 304 -4.38 5.30 15.51
C ALA A 304 -5.24 4.07 15.23
N ASP A 305 -4.92 3.32 14.17
CA ASP A 305 -5.65 2.12 13.77
C ASP A 305 -4.97 0.83 14.27
N ALA A 306 -3.78 0.93 14.87
CA ALA A 306 -2.90 -0.19 15.25
C ALA A 306 -2.71 -1.17 14.07
N ARG A 307 -2.44 -0.65 12.88
CA ARG A 307 -2.43 -1.41 11.63
C ARG A 307 -1.34 -0.94 10.67
N ALA A 308 -0.81 -1.88 9.91
CA ALA A 308 0.12 -1.62 8.83
C ALA A 308 -0.51 -1.95 7.46
N TRP A 309 -0.19 -1.13 6.45
CA TRP A 309 -0.50 -1.39 5.04
C TRP A 309 0.80 -1.52 4.26
N PHE A 310 0.87 -2.51 3.39
CA PHE A 310 2.02 -2.66 2.50
C PHE A 310 1.98 -1.61 1.39
N ILE A 311 3.10 -0.92 1.24
CA ILE A 311 3.32 0.03 0.15
C ILE A 311 3.98 -0.72 -1.00
N GLY A 312 3.28 -0.83 -2.13
CA GLY A 312 3.85 -1.37 -3.36
C GLY A 312 4.23 -0.25 -4.32
N VAL A 313 5.37 -0.37 -4.98
CA VAL A 313 5.65 0.45 -6.17
C VAL A 313 4.92 -0.20 -7.34
N ALA A 314 4.05 0.55 -8.03
CA ALA A 314 3.40 0.04 -9.22
C ALA A 314 4.48 -0.33 -10.26
N ALA A 315 4.41 -1.53 -10.81
CA ALA A 315 5.24 -1.88 -11.94
C ALA A 315 5.00 -0.89 -13.09
N GLN A 316 6.06 -0.35 -13.66
CA GLN A 316 5.93 0.38 -14.91
C GLN A 316 5.44 -0.61 -15.98
N PRO A 317 4.46 -0.25 -16.82
CA PRO A 317 4.23 -0.98 -18.04
C PRO A 317 5.50 -0.91 -18.89
N ASP A 318 5.99 -2.07 -19.34
CA ASP A 318 7.04 -2.20 -20.36
C ASP A 318 6.61 -1.55 -21.68
#